data_334b6f5494afc36745fcf72b7f24df9b
#
_entry.id   334b6f5494afc36745fcf72b7f24df9b
#
_cell.length_a   1.000
_cell.length_b   1.000
_cell.length_c   1.000
_cell.angle_alpha   90.00
_cell.angle_beta   90.00
_cell.angle_gamma   90.00
#
_symmetry.space_group_name_H-M   'P 1'
#
loop_
_entity.id
_entity.type
_entity.pdbx_description
1 polymer ?
#
loop_
_entity_poly.entity_id
_entity_poly.type
_entity_poly.pdbx_seq_one_letter_code
_entity_poly.pdbx_strand_id
1 'polypeptide(L)'
;MVFRKFSLGEMFEGLAERAVDAVLLEIYFGLEFPPLSRKGRGKIEGKVLEDLESFNYQSFKRAYSYLKQKGFIQTIKEADCLPKITKAGQKRINSLIPFYDEKRVWDGKIYLVTYDLPVEKNKERDYLRNFLKKIGCGMLQQSIWITPYNPSNFLKQFIKEHDLLEELILVSSVGKGGAIAGMTFTELIEKVYHLSGINEKYKEFIFEAQNCRNKITRNRLICQFLSILKDDLQLPFSLLPNDWMGDKAHRLFREMTTS
;
A
#
# COMPACT_ATOMS: atom_id res chain seq x y z
N MET A 1 6.01 28.13 4.64
CA MET A 1 5.88 26.68 4.71
C MET A 1 6.54 26.11 3.46
N VAL A 2 7.73 25.53 3.58
CA VAL A 2 8.52 25.02 2.44
C VAL A 2 7.90 23.68 2.06
N PHE A 3 7.19 23.62 0.93
CA PHE A 3 6.69 22.38 0.37
C PHE A 3 7.88 21.49 0.00
N ARG A 4 8.01 20.36 0.67
CA ARG A 4 9.00 19.34 0.32
C ARG A 4 8.63 18.80 -1.08
N LYS A 5 9.47 19.07 -2.06
CA LYS A 5 9.32 18.49 -3.41
C LYS A 5 9.58 16.98 -3.28
N PHE A 6 8.57 16.16 -3.48
CA PHE A 6 8.72 14.72 -3.59
C PHE A 6 9.15 14.36 -5.02
N SER A 7 10.14 13.50 -5.13
CA SER A 7 10.51 12.92 -6.43
C SER A 7 9.46 11.90 -6.88
N LEU A 8 9.37 11.60 -8.19
CA LEU A 8 8.50 10.56 -8.71
C LEU A 8 8.77 9.19 -8.06
N GLY A 9 10.04 8.90 -7.71
CA GLY A 9 10.42 7.70 -6.97
C GLY A 9 9.78 7.66 -5.58
N GLU A 10 9.81 8.78 -4.83
CA GLU A 10 9.18 8.90 -3.52
C GLU A 10 7.65 8.84 -3.58
N MET A 11 7.03 9.33 -4.68
CA MET A 11 5.58 9.25 -4.89
C MET A 11 5.08 7.80 -4.98
N PHE A 12 5.88 6.90 -5.55
CA PHE A 12 5.55 5.48 -5.71
C PHE A 12 6.32 4.59 -4.74
N GLU A 13 7.06 5.17 -3.80
CA GLU A 13 7.75 4.41 -2.76
C GLU A 13 6.74 3.54 -2.01
N GLY A 14 7.03 2.26 -2.00
CA GLY A 14 6.13 1.29 -1.39
C GLY A 14 4.97 0.79 -2.26
N LEU A 15 4.54 1.47 -3.35
CA LEU A 15 3.54 0.95 -4.30
C LEU A 15 4.19 0.13 -5.42
N ALA A 16 5.38 0.55 -5.87
CA ALA A 16 6.09 -0.10 -6.95
C ALA A 16 7.50 -0.51 -6.50
N GLU A 17 7.74 -1.80 -6.47
CA GLU A 17 9.08 -2.35 -6.12
C GLU A 17 10.08 -2.21 -7.27
N ARG A 18 9.60 -1.88 -8.48
CA ARG A 18 10.40 -1.79 -9.70
C ARG A 18 10.05 -0.55 -10.50
N ALA A 19 11.05 0.02 -11.16
CA ALA A 19 10.85 1.15 -12.08
C ALA A 19 9.77 0.88 -13.16
N VAL A 20 9.58 -0.39 -13.54
CA VAL A 20 8.54 -0.85 -14.49
C VAL A 20 7.13 -0.59 -13.95
N ASP A 21 6.89 -0.93 -12.69
CA ASP A 21 5.58 -0.75 -12.05
C ASP A 21 5.29 0.73 -11.81
N ALA A 22 6.30 1.52 -11.44
CA ALA A 22 6.18 2.97 -11.31
C ALA A 22 5.76 3.61 -12.65
N VAL A 23 6.44 3.28 -13.76
CA VAL A 23 6.08 3.80 -15.09
C VAL A 23 4.69 3.35 -15.52
N LEU A 24 4.27 2.13 -15.18
CA LEU A 24 2.93 1.64 -15.50
C LEU A 24 1.84 2.41 -14.73
N LEU A 25 2.07 2.72 -13.46
CA LEU A 25 1.17 3.54 -12.64
C LEU A 25 1.12 5.00 -13.13
N GLU A 26 2.26 5.57 -13.55
CA GLU A 26 2.30 6.89 -14.19
C GLU A 26 1.40 6.95 -15.42
N ILE A 27 1.49 5.95 -16.32
CA ILE A 27 0.63 5.85 -17.50
C ILE A 27 -0.84 5.75 -17.07
N TYR A 28 -1.14 4.93 -16.08
CA TYR A 28 -2.51 4.70 -15.63
C TYR A 28 -3.18 5.96 -15.08
N PHE A 29 -2.45 6.73 -14.28
CA PHE A 29 -2.99 7.98 -13.72
C PHE A 29 -2.87 9.18 -14.65
N GLY A 30 -2.39 8.98 -15.88
CA GLY A 30 -2.23 10.05 -16.88
C GLY A 30 -1.24 11.12 -16.45
N LEU A 31 -0.17 10.73 -15.74
CA LEU A 31 0.92 11.63 -15.36
C LEU A 31 1.66 12.13 -16.58
N GLU A 32 2.28 13.32 -16.51
CA GLU A 32 3.04 13.88 -17.62
C GLU A 32 4.29 13.05 -17.88
N PHE A 33 4.47 12.65 -19.15
CA PHE A 33 5.59 11.85 -19.59
C PHE A 33 6.72 12.72 -20.12
N PRO A 34 7.99 12.38 -19.84
CA PRO A 34 9.08 12.95 -20.58
C PRO A 34 8.97 12.48 -22.05
N PRO A 35 9.18 13.39 -23.04
CA PRO A 35 9.09 13.03 -24.43
C PRO A 35 10.12 11.96 -24.77
N LEU A 36 9.65 10.86 -25.34
CA LEU A 36 10.50 9.73 -25.77
C LEU A 36 11.37 10.04 -27.00
N SER A 37 11.09 11.15 -27.70
CA SER A 37 11.83 11.56 -28.91
C SER A 37 12.78 12.75 -28.64
N ARG A 38 13.93 12.76 -29.35
CA ARG A 38 14.89 13.88 -29.31
C ARG A 38 14.27 15.24 -29.70
N LYS A 39 13.26 15.23 -30.61
CA LYS A 39 12.58 16.45 -31.07
C LYS A 39 11.63 17.07 -30.05
N GLY A 40 11.14 16.30 -29.10
CA GLY A 40 10.25 16.78 -28.02
C GLY A 40 10.98 17.46 -26.86
N ARG A 41 12.30 17.27 -26.73
CA ARG A 41 13.09 17.82 -25.59
C ARG A 41 13.15 19.35 -25.54
N GLY A 42 12.96 20.05 -26.65
CA GLY A 42 13.08 21.51 -26.73
C GLY A 42 11.83 22.28 -26.27
N LYS A 43 10.72 21.61 -25.98
CA LYS A 43 9.44 22.25 -25.62
C LYS A 43 9.03 22.09 -24.14
N ILE A 44 9.80 21.33 -23.36
CA ILE A 44 9.53 21.18 -21.93
C ILE A 44 10.38 22.21 -21.19
N GLU A 45 9.75 23.28 -20.79
CA GLU A 45 10.37 24.30 -19.93
C GLU A 45 10.89 23.64 -18.64
N GLY A 46 12.10 24.08 -18.21
CA GLY A 46 12.95 23.47 -17.19
C GLY A 46 12.34 23.03 -15.83
N LYS A 47 11.07 23.36 -15.54
CA LYS A 47 10.39 22.95 -14.30
C LYS A 47 10.05 21.48 -14.22
N VAL A 48 9.77 20.82 -15.34
CA VAL A 48 9.44 19.37 -15.39
C VAL A 48 10.70 18.53 -15.34
N LEU A 49 11.83 19.06 -15.83
CA LEU A 49 13.13 18.37 -15.79
C LEU A 49 13.70 18.28 -14.36
N GLU A 50 13.47 19.28 -13.50
CA GLU A 50 13.92 19.25 -12.10
C GLU A 50 13.19 18.19 -11.26
N ASP A 51 11.91 17.91 -11.54
CA ASP A 51 11.15 16.85 -10.87
C ASP A 51 11.51 15.44 -11.39
N LEU A 52 12.10 15.35 -12.59
CA LEU A 52 12.57 14.12 -13.21
C LEU A 52 14.05 13.80 -12.94
N GLU A 53 14.81 14.68 -12.30
CA GLU A 53 16.23 14.45 -12.00
C GLU A 53 16.45 13.22 -11.10
N SER A 54 15.47 12.80 -10.33
CA SER A 54 15.57 11.58 -9.51
C SER A 54 15.28 10.29 -10.31
N PHE A 55 14.56 10.37 -11.44
CA PHE A 55 14.28 9.24 -12.29
C PHE A 55 15.20 9.29 -13.49
N ASN A 56 16.28 8.50 -13.48
CA ASN A 56 17.21 8.39 -14.61
C ASN A 56 16.41 8.08 -15.89
N TYR A 57 16.40 9.01 -16.87
CA TYR A 57 15.73 8.88 -18.17
C TYR A 57 16.02 7.53 -18.87
N GLN A 58 17.21 6.98 -18.68
CA GLN A 58 17.57 5.67 -19.21
C GLN A 58 16.77 4.54 -18.53
N SER A 59 16.56 4.63 -17.24
CA SER A 59 15.74 3.67 -16.50
C SER A 59 14.28 3.73 -16.91
N PHE A 60 13.74 4.95 -17.10
CA PHE A 60 12.39 5.15 -17.65
C PHE A 60 12.26 4.53 -19.04
N LYS A 61 13.18 4.82 -19.94
CA LYS A 61 13.17 4.27 -21.32
C LYS A 61 13.24 2.74 -21.35
N ARG A 62 14.04 2.14 -20.47
CA ARG A 62 14.13 0.68 -20.32
C ARG A 62 12.81 0.11 -19.78
N ALA A 63 12.24 0.70 -18.75
CA ALA A 63 10.98 0.30 -18.16
C ALA A 63 9.83 0.40 -19.19
N TYR A 64 9.73 1.50 -19.91
CA TYR A 64 8.74 1.69 -20.97
C TYR A 64 8.87 0.65 -22.10
N SER A 65 10.11 0.38 -22.58
CA SER A 65 10.37 -0.64 -23.58
C SER A 65 9.99 -2.04 -23.08
N TYR A 66 10.26 -2.35 -21.82
CA TYR A 66 9.87 -3.60 -21.20
C TYR A 66 8.34 -3.75 -21.09
N LEU A 67 7.62 -2.70 -20.67
CA LEU A 67 6.15 -2.69 -20.61
C LEU A 67 5.54 -2.98 -21.98
N LYS A 68 6.10 -2.40 -23.04
CA LYS A 68 5.68 -2.66 -24.43
C LYS A 68 5.98 -4.10 -24.86
N GLN A 69 7.19 -4.59 -24.58
CA GLN A 69 7.60 -5.97 -24.92
C GLN A 69 6.74 -7.02 -24.21
N LYS A 70 6.37 -6.76 -22.94
CA LYS A 70 5.49 -7.64 -22.15
C LYS A 70 4.01 -7.48 -22.49
N GLY A 71 3.66 -6.57 -23.41
CA GLY A 71 2.29 -6.34 -23.83
C GLY A 71 1.42 -5.70 -22.78
N PHE A 72 1.99 -5.00 -21.77
CA PHE A 72 1.21 -4.26 -20.78
C PHE A 72 0.69 -2.92 -21.32
N ILE A 73 1.41 -2.36 -22.30
CA ILE A 73 1.02 -1.14 -23.00
C ILE A 73 1.13 -1.33 -24.52
N GLN A 74 0.31 -0.57 -25.27
CA GLN A 74 0.37 -0.46 -26.73
C GLN A 74 0.60 0.99 -27.12
N THR A 75 1.52 1.23 -28.05
CA THR A 75 1.79 2.56 -28.62
C THR A 75 0.69 2.90 -29.62
N ILE A 76 0.09 4.07 -29.51
CA ILE A 76 -0.80 4.63 -30.53
C ILE A 76 0.09 5.35 -31.56
N LYS A 77 -0.22 5.24 -32.85
CA LYS A 77 0.59 5.84 -33.93
C LYS A 77 0.51 7.37 -34.02
N GLU A 78 -0.44 7.98 -33.35
CA GLU A 78 -0.59 9.43 -33.27
C GLU A 78 0.47 10.02 -32.33
N ALA A 79 1.20 11.01 -32.82
CA ALA A 79 2.18 11.74 -32.04
C ALA A 79 1.47 12.46 -30.88
N ASP A 80 2.00 12.35 -29.67
CA ASP A 80 1.53 12.97 -28.43
C ASP A 80 0.40 12.25 -27.65
N CYS A 81 -0.01 11.03 -28.05
CA CYS A 81 -0.95 10.25 -27.27
C CYS A 81 -0.25 9.36 -26.24
N LEU A 82 -0.78 9.34 -25.02
CA LEU A 82 -0.38 8.37 -24.00
C LEU A 82 -0.57 6.93 -24.52
N PRO A 83 0.33 5.99 -24.20
CA PRO A 83 0.18 4.61 -24.61
C PRO A 83 -1.10 4.02 -24.00
N LYS A 84 -1.79 3.17 -24.77
CA LYS A 84 -2.99 2.47 -24.29
C LYS A 84 -2.58 1.31 -23.39
N ILE A 85 -3.18 1.22 -22.21
CA ILE A 85 -3.01 0.08 -21.30
C ILE A 85 -3.81 -1.09 -21.84
N THR A 86 -3.19 -2.26 -21.89
CA THR A 86 -3.84 -3.51 -22.34
C THR A 86 -4.57 -4.19 -21.17
N LYS A 87 -5.33 -5.26 -21.46
CA LYS A 87 -5.95 -6.10 -20.40
C LYS A 87 -4.91 -6.70 -19.45
N ALA A 88 -3.73 -7.09 -19.97
CA ALA A 88 -2.63 -7.59 -19.14
C ALA A 88 -2.03 -6.48 -18.26
N GLY A 89 -1.86 -5.27 -18.80
CA GLY A 89 -1.45 -4.08 -18.04
C GLY A 89 -2.45 -3.74 -16.93
N GLN A 90 -3.74 -3.75 -17.24
CA GLN A 90 -4.79 -3.51 -16.24
C GLN A 90 -4.76 -4.54 -15.10
N LYS A 91 -4.58 -5.82 -15.44
CA LYS A 91 -4.44 -6.88 -14.42
C LYS A 91 -3.22 -6.64 -13.52
N ARG A 92 -2.10 -6.18 -14.07
CA ARG A 92 -0.89 -5.81 -13.31
C ARG A 92 -1.17 -4.61 -12.40
N ILE A 93 -1.80 -3.55 -12.92
CA ILE A 93 -2.18 -2.37 -12.14
C ILE A 93 -3.08 -2.75 -10.96
N ASN A 94 -4.10 -3.56 -11.19
CA ASN A 94 -5.01 -4.01 -10.13
C ASN A 94 -4.28 -4.82 -9.03
N SER A 95 -3.15 -5.46 -9.35
CA SER A 95 -2.32 -6.13 -8.35
C SER A 95 -1.40 -5.19 -7.57
N LEU A 96 -1.16 -3.98 -8.08
CA LEU A 96 -0.31 -2.96 -7.45
C LEU A 96 -1.11 -2.00 -6.57
N ILE A 97 -2.33 -1.64 -7.01
CA ILE A 97 -3.18 -0.69 -6.30
C ILE A 97 -3.84 -1.40 -5.12
N PRO A 98 -3.62 -0.93 -3.88
CA PRO A 98 -4.30 -1.49 -2.73
C PRO A 98 -5.82 -1.33 -2.87
N PHE A 99 -6.55 -2.38 -2.52
CA PHE A 99 -8.01 -2.36 -2.49
C PHE A 99 -8.49 -1.76 -1.17
N TYR A 100 -9.46 -0.83 -1.24
CA TYR A 100 -10.14 -0.33 -0.05
C TYR A 100 -11.39 -1.17 0.23
N ASP A 101 -11.41 -1.89 1.36
CA ASP A 101 -12.57 -2.67 1.78
C ASP A 101 -13.56 -1.80 2.56
N GLU A 102 -14.69 -1.48 1.92
CA GLU A 102 -15.78 -0.69 2.51
C GLU A 102 -16.58 -1.49 3.56
N LYS A 103 -16.43 -2.81 3.62
CA LYS A 103 -17.22 -3.67 4.51
C LYS A 103 -16.50 -4.04 5.80
N ARG A 104 -15.21 -4.39 5.71
CA ARG A 104 -14.35 -4.78 6.83
C ARG A 104 -15.08 -5.67 7.84
N VAL A 105 -15.66 -6.77 7.34
CA VAL A 105 -16.50 -7.68 8.15
C VAL A 105 -15.69 -8.25 9.31
N TRP A 106 -16.25 -8.16 10.52
CA TRP A 106 -15.62 -8.62 11.75
C TRP A 106 -16.56 -9.53 12.55
N ASP A 107 -16.02 -10.64 13.06
CA ASP A 107 -16.75 -11.61 13.88
C ASP A 107 -16.82 -11.25 15.37
N GLY A 108 -16.28 -10.09 15.76
CA GLY A 108 -16.27 -9.60 17.14
C GLY A 108 -15.19 -10.22 18.02
N LYS A 109 -14.18 -10.87 17.43
CA LYS A 109 -13.10 -11.53 18.19
C LYS A 109 -11.74 -10.91 17.85
N ILE A 110 -10.86 -10.93 18.85
CA ILE A 110 -9.42 -10.75 18.64
C ILE A 110 -8.77 -12.12 18.75
N TYR A 111 -8.00 -12.48 17.75
CA TYR A 111 -7.24 -13.72 17.71
C TYR A 111 -5.83 -13.47 18.22
N LEU A 112 -5.34 -14.37 19.06
CA LEU A 112 -3.96 -14.40 19.53
C LEU A 112 -3.26 -15.56 18.86
N VAL A 113 -2.11 -15.27 18.29
CA VAL A 113 -1.18 -16.29 17.77
C VAL A 113 0.01 -16.32 18.71
N THR A 114 0.22 -17.48 19.35
CA THR A 114 1.37 -17.71 20.21
C THR A 114 2.20 -18.84 19.64
N TYR A 115 3.52 -18.78 19.77
CA TYR A 115 4.39 -19.84 19.31
C TYR A 115 5.59 -20.01 20.24
N ASP A 116 6.03 -21.27 20.33
CA ASP A 116 7.27 -21.66 21.00
C ASP A 116 8.13 -22.46 20.02
N LEU A 117 9.06 -21.78 19.36
CA LEU A 117 9.99 -22.40 18.43
C LEU A 117 11.37 -22.50 19.11
N PRO A 118 12.04 -23.68 19.10
CA PRO A 118 13.37 -23.87 19.65
C PRO A 118 14.37 -22.85 19.11
N VAL A 119 15.43 -22.58 19.90
CA VAL A 119 16.47 -21.60 19.53
C VAL A 119 17.19 -22.00 18.24
N GLU A 120 17.33 -23.31 17.99
CA GLU A 120 17.95 -23.87 16.80
C GLU A 120 17.17 -23.55 15.52
N LYS A 121 15.86 -23.21 15.65
CA LYS A 121 14.95 -22.85 14.54
C LYS A 121 14.81 -21.33 14.38
N ASN A 122 15.89 -20.58 14.49
CA ASN A 122 15.87 -19.11 14.35
C ASN A 122 15.38 -18.65 12.98
N LYS A 123 15.74 -19.35 11.89
CA LYS A 123 15.28 -19.02 10.53
C LYS A 123 13.78 -19.18 10.39
N GLU A 124 13.23 -20.27 10.89
CA GLU A 124 11.77 -20.55 10.88
C GLU A 124 11.03 -19.54 11.74
N ARG A 125 11.60 -19.12 12.86
CA ARG A 125 11.05 -18.04 13.70
C ARG A 125 10.96 -16.73 12.95
N ASP A 126 12.00 -16.34 12.21
CA ASP A 126 12.00 -15.11 11.40
C ASP A 126 11.04 -15.22 10.22
N TYR A 127 10.95 -16.37 9.57
CA TYR A 127 9.94 -16.63 8.52
C TYR A 127 8.53 -16.50 9.08
N LEU A 128 8.24 -17.09 10.25
CA LEU A 128 6.94 -16.98 10.89
C LEU A 128 6.60 -15.54 11.26
N ARG A 129 7.52 -14.78 11.84
CA ARG A 129 7.34 -13.36 12.15
C ARG A 129 7.02 -12.53 10.91
N ASN A 130 7.77 -12.72 9.83
CA ASN A 130 7.54 -12.04 8.56
C ASN A 130 6.20 -12.44 7.94
N PHE A 131 5.83 -13.70 8.03
CA PHE A 131 4.55 -14.20 7.58
C PHE A 131 3.39 -13.58 8.39
N LEU A 132 3.47 -13.56 9.73
CA LEU A 132 2.47 -12.95 10.60
C LEU A 132 2.27 -11.46 10.28
N LYS A 133 3.35 -10.70 10.08
CA LYS A 133 3.26 -9.31 9.61
C LYS A 133 2.54 -9.21 8.26
N LYS A 134 2.89 -10.08 7.31
CA LYS A 134 2.32 -10.08 5.97
C LYS A 134 0.81 -10.36 5.95
N ILE A 135 0.31 -11.21 6.87
CA ILE A 135 -1.14 -11.47 7.01
C ILE A 135 -1.86 -10.48 7.95
N GLY A 136 -1.20 -9.40 8.34
CA GLY A 136 -1.80 -8.32 9.12
C GLY A 136 -1.86 -8.55 10.62
N CYS A 137 -1.07 -9.50 11.17
CA CYS A 137 -0.94 -9.62 12.62
C CYS A 137 -0.01 -8.54 13.17
N GLY A 138 -0.41 -7.93 14.29
CA GLY A 138 0.40 -7.00 15.05
C GLY A 138 1.09 -7.70 16.23
N MET A 139 2.34 -7.32 16.51
CA MET A 139 3.13 -7.92 17.58
C MET A 139 2.78 -7.27 18.92
N LEU A 140 2.23 -8.06 19.85
CA LEU A 140 1.98 -7.63 21.23
C LEU A 140 3.21 -7.86 22.12
N GLN A 141 3.85 -9.02 21.97
CA GLN A 141 5.10 -9.44 22.61
C GLN A 141 5.89 -10.33 21.64
N GLN A 142 7.16 -10.66 21.96
CA GLN A 142 8.05 -11.39 21.04
C GLN A 142 7.45 -12.63 20.40
N SER A 143 6.66 -13.41 21.16
CA SER A 143 6.02 -14.65 20.68
C SER A 143 4.50 -14.58 20.74
N ILE A 144 3.92 -13.39 20.95
CA ILE A 144 2.48 -13.16 21.02
C ILE A 144 2.07 -12.11 20.02
N TRP A 145 1.23 -12.49 19.08
CA TRP A 145 0.71 -11.66 18.01
C TRP A 145 -0.80 -11.60 18.10
N ILE A 146 -1.39 -10.52 17.63
CA ILE A 146 -2.84 -10.33 17.62
C ILE A 146 -3.32 -9.96 16.22
N THR A 147 -4.57 -10.31 15.92
CA THR A 147 -5.26 -9.87 14.71
C THR A 147 -6.78 -9.92 14.94
N PRO A 148 -7.57 -8.98 14.37
CA PRO A 148 -9.03 -9.08 14.39
C PRO A 148 -9.59 -10.06 13.36
N TYR A 149 -8.75 -10.64 12.51
CA TYR A 149 -9.15 -11.57 11.47
C TYR A 149 -8.61 -12.97 11.75
N ASN A 150 -9.45 -14.01 11.56
CA ASN A 150 -9.05 -15.39 11.85
C ASN A 150 -7.86 -15.85 10.99
N PRO A 151 -6.67 -16.07 11.58
CA PRO A 151 -5.48 -16.43 10.81
C PRO A 151 -5.32 -17.93 10.60
N SER A 152 -6.21 -18.77 11.12
CA SER A 152 -6.02 -20.22 11.24
C SER A 152 -5.74 -20.89 9.89
N ASN A 153 -6.43 -20.52 8.83
CA ASN A 153 -6.23 -21.15 7.51
C ASN A 153 -4.88 -20.79 6.91
N PHE A 154 -4.43 -19.55 7.07
CA PHE A 154 -3.12 -19.11 6.62
C PHE A 154 -2.00 -19.80 7.40
N LEU A 155 -2.16 -19.94 8.71
CA LEU A 155 -1.18 -20.61 9.56
C LEU A 155 -1.09 -22.12 9.28
N LYS A 156 -2.20 -22.81 9.04
CA LYS A 156 -2.19 -24.22 8.61
C LYS A 156 -1.39 -24.41 7.32
N GLN A 157 -1.57 -23.53 6.35
CA GLN A 157 -0.81 -23.58 5.11
C GLN A 157 0.69 -23.32 5.38
N PHE A 158 1.03 -22.31 6.17
CA PHE A 158 2.41 -21.99 6.53
C PHE A 158 3.11 -23.16 7.23
N ILE A 159 2.45 -23.77 8.23
CA ILE A 159 2.97 -24.93 8.99
C ILE A 159 3.30 -26.08 8.02
N LYS A 160 2.39 -26.38 7.09
CA LYS A 160 2.59 -27.43 6.08
C LYS A 160 3.74 -27.13 5.12
N GLU A 161 3.88 -25.87 4.67
CA GLU A 161 4.92 -25.47 3.72
C GLU A 161 6.33 -25.47 4.34
N HIS A 162 6.44 -25.28 5.66
CA HIS A 162 7.70 -25.21 6.39
C HIS A 162 8.00 -26.44 7.25
N ASP A 163 7.20 -27.51 7.14
CA ASP A 163 7.35 -28.75 7.90
C ASP A 163 7.50 -28.51 9.41
N LEU A 164 6.65 -27.65 9.95
CA LEU A 164 6.61 -27.33 11.38
C LEU A 164 5.62 -28.25 12.11
N LEU A 165 5.89 -28.48 13.39
CA LEU A 165 4.95 -29.20 14.26
C LEU A 165 3.78 -28.27 14.61
N GLU A 166 2.53 -28.74 14.46
CA GLU A 166 1.33 -27.93 14.69
C GLU A 166 1.22 -27.43 16.13
N GLU A 167 1.66 -28.21 17.10
CA GLU A 167 1.63 -27.87 18.52
C GLU A 167 2.55 -26.71 18.93
N LEU A 168 3.49 -26.31 18.06
CA LEU A 168 4.38 -25.18 18.32
C LEU A 168 3.74 -23.83 18.06
N ILE A 169 2.59 -23.80 17.36
CA ILE A 169 1.85 -22.58 17.01
C ILE A 169 0.40 -22.71 17.45
N LEU A 170 0.01 -21.91 18.41
CA LEU A 170 -1.33 -21.92 18.97
C LEU A 170 -2.13 -20.70 18.52
N VAL A 171 -3.39 -20.90 18.17
CA VAL A 171 -4.34 -19.84 17.90
C VAL A 171 -5.46 -19.89 18.91
N SER A 172 -5.62 -18.82 19.68
CA SER A 172 -6.73 -18.62 20.61
C SER A 172 -7.52 -17.38 20.23
N SER A 173 -8.71 -17.19 20.80
CA SER A 173 -9.53 -16.00 20.54
C SER A 173 -10.19 -15.47 21.80
N VAL A 174 -10.32 -14.14 21.85
CA VAL A 174 -11.03 -13.43 22.92
C VAL A 174 -12.22 -12.71 22.28
N GLY A 175 -13.43 -13.00 22.76
CA GLY A 175 -14.65 -12.37 22.26
C GLY A 175 -14.96 -11.01 22.91
N LYS A 176 -16.05 -10.38 22.49
CA LYS A 176 -16.55 -9.11 23.06
C LYS A 176 -16.72 -9.23 24.57
N GLY A 177 -16.23 -8.23 25.30
CA GLY A 177 -16.24 -8.21 26.78
C GLY A 177 -15.02 -8.85 27.42
N GLY A 178 -14.17 -9.54 26.64
CA GLY A 178 -12.86 -9.96 27.13
C GLY A 178 -11.85 -8.82 27.13
N ALA A 179 -10.85 -8.93 28.00
CA ALA A 179 -9.72 -8.00 28.05
C ALA A 179 -8.43 -8.77 27.84
N ILE A 180 -7.49 -8.15 27.13
CA ILE A 180 -6.14 -8.68 26.96
C ILE A 180 -5.20 -7.71 27.65
N ALA A 181 -4.45 -8.21 28.63
CA ALA A 181 -3.54 -7.39 29.46
C ALA A 181 -4.24 -6.20 30.14
N GLY A 182 -5.51 -6.34 30.53
CA GLY A 182 -6.31 -5.28 31.18
C GLY A 182 -6.78 -4.16 30.23
N MET A 183 -6.52 -4.25 28.93
CA MET A 183 -6.91 -3.27 27.93
C MET A 183 -8.21 -3.68 27.22
N THR A 184 -9.02 -2.69 26.85
CA THR A 184 -10.10 -2.86 25.88
C THR A 184 -9.55 -3.20 24.49
N PHE A 185 -10.39 -3.72 23.58
CA PHE A 185 -9.94 -4.04 22.23
C PHE A 185 -9.44 -2.80 21.47
N THR A 186 -10.09 -1.65 21.63
CA THR A 186 -9.67 -0.41 20.96
C THR A 186 -8.30 0.06 21.47
N GLU A 187 -8.07 0.06 22.78
CA GLU A 187 -6.77 0.40 23.36
C GLU A 187 -5.66 -0.56 22.92
N LEU A 188 -5.97 -1.85 22.88
CA LEU A 188 -5.04 -2.88 22.44
C LEU A 188 -4.65 -2.69 20.96
N ILE A 189 -5.63 -2.44 20.12
CA ILE A 189 -5.43 -2.22 18.67
C ILE A 189 -4.63 -0.94 18.43
N GLU A 190 -4.95 0.17 19.10
CA GLU A 190 -4.18 1.41 18.99
C GLU A 190 -2.71 1.20 19.40
N LYS A 191 -2.49 0.51 20.52
CA LYS A 191 -1.14 0.21 21.02
C LYS A 191 -0.31 -0.63 20.05
N VAL A 192 -0.92 -1.62 19.40
CA VAL A 192 -0.22 -2.61 18.57
C VAL A 192 -0.06 -2.13 17.14
N TYR A 193 -1.03 -1.42 16.60
CA TYR A 193 -1.06 -1.01 15.20
C TYR A 193 -0.71 0.47 14.97
N HIS A 194 -0.59 1.28 16.03
CA HIS A 194 -0.23 2.70 15.95
C HIS A 194 -1.10 3.50 14.97
N LEU A 195 -2.43 3.32 15.08
CA LEU A 195 -3.43 3.87 14.15
C LEU A 195 -3.40 5.40 14.08
N SER A 196 -3.04 6.06 15.16
CA SER A 196 -2.89 7.53 15.22
C SER A 196 -1.95 8.03 14.13
N GLY A 197 -0.83 7.36 13.89
CA GLY A 197 0.13 7.75 12.85
C GLY A 197 -0.45 7.66 11.43
N ILE A 198 -1.25 6.63 11.14
CA ILE A 198 -1.94 6.48 9.85
C ILE A 198 -3.06 7.51 9.72
N ASN A 199 -3.80 7.75 10.81
CA ASN A 199 -4.89 8.73 10.83
C ASN A 199 -4.40 10.15 10.57
N GLU A 200 -3.24 10.55 11.12
CA GLU A 200 -2.63 11.86 10.80
C GLU A 200 -2.26 11.98 9.33
N LYS A 201 -1.69 10.93 8.70
CA LYS A 201 -1.43 10.91 7.26
C LYS A 201 -2.73 11.12 6.45
N TYR A 202 -3.86 10.51 6.86
CA TYR A 202 -5.17 10.75 6.23
C TYR A 202 -5.65 12.18 6.43
N LYS A 203 -5.46 12.79 7.61
CA LYS A 203 -5.81 14.20 7.87
C LYS A 203 -5.01 15.14 6.97
N GLU A 204 -3.72 14.92 6.83
CA GLU A 204 -2.84 15.69 5.93
C GLU A 204 -3.29 15.57 4.47
N PHE A 205 -3.56 14.34 4.00
CA PHE A 205 -4.09 14.10 2.66
C PHE A 205 -5.39 14.87 2.41
N ILE A 206 -6.36 14.80 3.34
CA ILE A 206 -7.64 15.49 3.24
C ILE A 206 -7.44 17.00 3.13
N PHE A 207 -6.58 17.57 3.97
CA PHE A 207 -6.28 19.00 3.96
C PHE A 207 -5.69 19.44 2.61
N GLU A 208 -4.73 18.70 2.09
CA GLU A 208 -4.12 19.01 0.80
C GLU A 208 -5.09 18.78 -0.37
N ALA A 209 -5.91 17.73 -0.34
CA ALA A 209 -6.89 17.42 -1.39
C ALA A 209 -7.96 18.50 -1.51
N GLN A 210 -8.46 19.05 -0.40
CA GLN A 210 -9.43 20.14 -0.38
C GLN A 210 -8.86 21.45 -0.96
N ASN A 211 -7.55 21.64 -0.93
CA ASN A 211 -6.87 22.81 -1.47
C ASN A 211 -6.25 22.57 -2.87
N CYS A 212 -6.48 21.41 -3.47
CA CYS A 212 -5.90 21.04 -4.75
C CYS A 212 -6.54 21.82 -5.90
N ARG A 213 -5.73 22.61 -6.65
CA ARG A 213 -6.20 23.43 -7.77
C ARG A 213 -5.60 23.07 -9.13
N ASN A 214 -4.63 22.17 -9.17
CA ASN A 214 -3.95 21.82 -10.42
C ASN A 214 -3.75 20.31 -10.57
N LYS A 215 -3.57 19.86 -11.82
CA LYS A 215 -3.46 18.46 -12.19
C LYS A 215 -2.22 17.77 -11.57
N ILE A 216 -1.08 18.46 -11.49
CA ILE A 216 0.17 17.89 -10.94
C ILE A 216 -0.02 17.58 -9.46
N THR A 217 -0.56 18.54 -8.69
CA THR A 217 -0.87 18.31 -7.27
C THR A 217 -1.88 17.19 -7.09
N ARG A 218 -2.92 17.10 -7.94
CA ARG A 218 -3.91 16.02 -7.92
C ARG A 218 -3.25 14.65 -8.10
N ASN A 219 -2.38 14.49 -9.09
CA ASN A 219 -1.70 13.23 -9.34
C ASN A 219 -0.80 12.81 -8.17
N ARG A 220 -0.08 13.76 -7.57
CA ARG A 220 0.71 13.54 -6.35
C ARG A 220 -0.18 13.04 -5.21
N LEU A 221 -1.33 13.67 -4.98
CA LEU A 221 -2.27 13.28 -3.93
C LEU A 221 -2.86 11.89 -4.15
N ILE A 222 -3.15 11.51 -5.39
CA ILE A 222 -3.57 10.14 -5.72
C ILE A 222 -2.52 9.12 -5.26
N CYS A 223 -1.24 9.36 -5.58
CA CYS A 223 -0.16 8.48 -5.16
C CYS A 223 0.04 8.48 -3.63
N GLN A 224 -0.08 9.65 -2.99
CA GLN A 224 0.00 9.78 -1.54
C GLN A 224 -1.09 8.95 -0.85
N PHE A 225 -2.36 9.04 -1.30
CA PHE A 225 -3.44 8.22 -0.77
C PHE A 225 -3.16 6.72 -0.90
N LEU A 226 -2.73 6.27 -2.08
CA LEU A 226 -2.42 4.86 -2.31
C LEU A 226 -1.26 4.37 -1.43
N SER A 227 -0.26 5.21 -1.17
CA SER A 227 0.82 4.89 -0.24
C SER A 227 0.31 4.75 1.19
N ILE A 228 -0.57 5.64 1.65
CA ILE A 228 -1.20 5.54 2.97
C ILE A 228 -2.03 4.26 3.06
N LEU A 229 -2.84 3.98 2.03
CA LEU A 229 -3.71 2.80 1.99
C LEU A 229 -2.92 1.49 1.99
N LYS A 230 -1.71 1.46 1.43
CA LYS A 230 -0.83 0.30 1.51
C LYS A 230 -0.40 -0.01 2.94
N ASP A 231 -0.17 1.02 3.75
CA ASP A 231 0.22 0.89 5.15
C ASP A 231 -0.99 0.63 6.07
N ASP A 232 -2.22 0.94 5.60
CA ASP A 232 -3.46 0.71 6.33
C ASP A 232 -3.87 -0.76 6.25
N LEU A 233 -3.83 -1.45 7.37
CA LEU A 233 -4.26 -2.84 7.49
C LEU A 233 -5.78 -3.02 7.38
N GLN A 234 -6.52 -1.95 7.21
CA GLN A 234 -7.97 -1.92 7.02
C GLN A 234 -8.72 -2.71 8.09
N LEU A 235 -8.39 -2.41 9.34
CA LEU A 235 -9.00 -3.03 10.50
C LEU A 235 -10.52 -2.76 10.55
N PRO A 236 -11.30 -3.62 11.23
CA PRO A 236 -12.75 -3.44 11.40
C PRO A 236 -13.09 -2.05 11.95
N PHE A 237 -14.09 -1.39 11.37
CA PHE A 237 -14.48 -0.02 11.74
C PHE A 237 -14.79 0.16 13.24
N SER A 238 -15.34 -0.87 13.87
CA SER A 238 -15.64 -0.84 15.32
C SER A 238 -14.40 -0.86 16.23
N LEU A 239 -13.23 -1.08 15.67
CA LEU A 239 -11.95 -1.07 16.39
C LEU A 239 -11.12 0.19 16.11
N LEU A 240 -11.57 1.02 15.17
CA LEU A 240 -10.90 2.27 14.80
C LEU A 240 -11.25 3.38 15.79
N PRO A 241 -10.37 4.39 15.94
CA PRO A 241 -10.69 5.57 16.76
C PRO A 241 -11.90 6.34 16.20
N ASN A 242 -12.63 7.02 17.08
CA ASN A 242 -13.83 7.79 16.69
C ASN A 242 -13.54 8.92 15.68
N ASP A 243 -12.32 9.43 15.68
CA ASP A 243 -11.85 10.48 14.76
C ASP A 243 -11.16 9.92 13.51
N TRP A 244 -11.40 8.65 13.16
CA TRP A 244 -10.80 8.02 11.99
C TRP A 244 -11.19 8.71 10.69
N MET A 245 -10.20 9.05 9.88
CA MET A 245 -10.36 9.82 8.64
C MET A 245 -10.20 9.02 7.35
N GLY A 246 -9.89 7.73 7.43
CA GLY A 246 -9.68 6.89 6.25
C GLY A 246 -10.84 6.87 5.27
N ASP A 247 -12.10 6.80 5.76
CA ASP A 247 -13.30 6.80 4.89
C ASP A 247 -13.50 8.13 4.17
N LYS A 248 -13.25 9.24 4.86
CA LYS A 248 -13.32 10.58 4.27
C LYS A 248 -12.22 10.75 3.22
N ALA A 249 -11.02 10.29 3.51
CA ALA A 249 -9.91 10.30 2.57
C ALA A 249 -10.22 9.45 1.33
N HIS A 250 -10.79 8.25 1.50
CA HIS A 250 -11.19 7.39 0.39
C HIS A 250 -12.26 8.03 -0.50
N ARG A 251 -13.27 8.70 0.07
CA ARG A 251 -14.28 9.42 -0.73
C ARG A 251 -13.64 10.52 -1.59
N LEU A 252 -12.77 11.35 -1.00
CA LEU A 252 -12.04 12.38 -1.75
C LEU A 252 -11.15 11.78 -2.85
N PHE A 253 -10.47 10.68 -2.56
CA PHE A 253 -9.68 9.96 -3.57
C PHE A 253 -10.55 9.51 -4.75
N ARG A 254 -11.73 8.95 -4.50
CA ARG A 254 -12.68 8.55 -5.57
C ARG A 254 -13.13 9.74 -6.40
N GLU A 255 -13.49 10.85 -5.79
CA GLU A 255 -13.84 12.10 -6.49
C GLU A 255 -12.71 12.56 -7.39
N MET A 256 -11.47 12.50 -6.89
CA MET A 256 -10.28 12.87 -7.65
C MET A 256 -9.97 11.91 -8.81
N THR A 257 -10.37 10.66 -8.76
CA THR A 257 -10.08 9.67 -9.81
C THR A 257 -11.18 9.52 -10.83
N THR A 258 -12.41 10.00 -10.56
CA THR A 258 -13.57 9.91 -11.44
C THR A 258 -13.80 11.19 -12.28
N SER A 259 -13.18 12.29 -11.92
CA SER A 259 -13.22 13.58 -12.66
C SER A 259 -12.09 13.65 -13.65
#